data_c9ab4e60bf1c4492948ec5c0118a153a
#
_entry.id   c9ab4e60bf1c4492948ec5c0118a153a
#
_cell.length_a   1.000
_cell.length_b   1.000
_cell.length_c   1.000
_cell.angle_alpha   90.00
_cell.angle_beta   90.00
_cell.angle_gamma   90.00
#
_symmetry.space_group_name_H-M   'P 1'
#
loop_
_entity.id
_entity.type
_entity.pdbx_description
1 polymer ?
#
loop_
_entity_poly.entity_id
_entity_poly.type
_entity_poly.pdbx_seq_one_letter_code
_entity_poly.pdbx_strand_id
1 'polypeptide(L)'
;ATYAESRFENRLSDPEAEVGYFFGSPKGIPNRVNVSVSQSLDWGVITGRKRKLAKATDQMADASYAALRRTILTEAEQLLTQAVYLNKLCSELHRRSVQANALAAAYERKFSEGDINRLEVNKVKLNASVALAALQKAEAERNEVTLNLQKLNGGMPIYCTDTLYAADSLPDIQRMLEYATEQHPEVVARKAALTQRTEQLRVTKSEAWPTLSVGFSGEYVKDSRYSGLTL
;
A
#
# COMPACT_ATOMS: atom_id res chain seq x y z
N ALA A 1 -11.32 -5.68 2.29
CA ALA A 1 -11.25 -7.06 1.81
C ALA A 1 -10.68 -7.99 2.88
N THR A 2 -9.53 -7.72 3.46
CA THR A 2 -8.83 -8.57 4.46
C THR A 2 -9.65 -8.91 5.71
N TYR A 3 -10.43 -7.98 6.24
CA TYR A 3 -11.31 -8.23 7.41
C TYR A 3 -12.45 -9.22 7.11
N ALA A 4 -12.96 -9.24 5.91
CA ALA A 4 -14.02 -10.18 5.52
C ALA A 4 -13.43 -11.59 5.30
N GLU A 5 -12.28 -11.70 4.67
CA GLU A 5 -11.58 -12.97 4.40
C GLU A 5 -11.17 -13.67 5.70
N SER A 6 -10.60 -12.93 6.67
CA SER A 6 -10.18 -13.51 7.96
C SER A 6 -11.34 -14.08 8.79
N ARG A 7 -12.57 -13.59 8.58
CA ARG A 7 -13.77 -14.12 9.25
C ARG A 7 -14.33 -15.38 8.58
N PHE A 8 -14.18 -15.50 7.25
CA PHE A 8 -14.65 -16.68 6.51
C PHE A 8 -13.82 -17.92 6.83
N GLU A 9 -12.51 -17.78 7.02
CA GLU A 9 -11.62 -18.89 7.38
C GLU A 9 -11.83 -19.45 8.80
N ASN A 10 -12.60 -18.75 9.64
CA ASN A 10 -12.90 -19.17 11.04
C ASN A 10 -14.21 -19.94 11.20
N ARG A 11 -14.80 -20.45 10.14
CA ARG A 11 -16.00 -21.30 10.20
C ARG A 11 -15.60 -22.75 10.43
N LEU A 12 -16.49 -23.50 11.11
CA LEU A 12 -16.44 -24.96 11.10
C LEU A 12 -16.65 -25.43 9.67
N SER A 13 -16.01 -26.52 9.29
CA SER A 13 -16.27 -27.19 8.02
C SER A 13 -17.77 -27.53 7.91
N ASP A 14 -18.30 -27.39 6.71
CA ASP A 14 -19.72 -27.70 6.48
C ASP A 14 -19.98 -29.21 6.73
N PRO A 15 -21.17 -29.58 7.25
CA PRO A 15 -21.55 -30.99 7.38
C PRO A 15 -21.68 -31.61 5.99
N GLU A 16 -21.12 -32.81 5.84
CA GLU A 16 -21.22 -33.60 4.62
C GLU A 16 -22.36 -34.62 4.76
N ALA A 17 -23.27 -34.65 3.78
CA ALA A 17 -24.32 -35.65 3.69
C ALA A 17 -24.15 -36.44 2.40
N GLU A 18 -24.10 -37.76 2.51
CA GLU A 18 -23.92 -38.65 1.37
C GLU A 18 -25.09 -39.65 1.32
N VAL A 19 -25.65 -39.84 0.13
CA VAL A 19 -26.66 -40.85 -0.13
C VAL A 19 -26.16 -41.73 -1.29
N GLY A 20 -25.94 -42.98 -1.00
CA GLY A 20 -25.52 -43.99 -1.97
C GLY A 20 -26.61 -45.03 -2.23
N TYR A 21 -26.85 -45.35 -3.49
CA TYR A 21 -27.72 -46.49 -3.89
C TYR A 21 -26.87 -47.52 -4.65
N PHE A 22 -26.81 -48.72 -4.14
CA PHE A 22 -26.01 -49.82 -4.68
C PHE A 22 -26.92 -50.91 -5.22
N PHE A 23 -26.70 -51.30 -6.48
CA PHE A 23 -27.44 -52.39 -7.13
C PHE A 23 -26.81 -53.73 -6.80
N GLY A 24 -27.60 -54.67 -6.31
CA GLY A 24 -27.12 -56.02 -6.04
C GLY A 24 -26.93 -56.85 -7.35
N SER A 25 -25.77 -57.51 -7.50
CA SER A 25 -25.46 -58.41 -8.61
C SER A 25 -24.60 -59.58 -8.10
N PRO A 26 -24.84 -60.87 -8.49
CA PRO A 26 -25.88 -61.39 -9.44
C PRO A 26 -27.30 -61.43 -8.86
N LYS A 27 -28.26 -61.88 -9.68
CA LYS A 27 -29.67 -62.03 -9.28
C LYS A 27 -29.81 -62.78 -7.94
N GLY A 28 -30.42 -62.13 -6.94
CA GLY A 28 -30.61 -62.67 -5.59
C GLY A 28 -29.96 -61.84 -4.49
N ILE A 29 -29.02 -60.97 -4.80
CA ILE A 29 -28.47 -60.03 -3.85
C ILE A 29 -29.36 -58.78 -3.81
N PRO A 30 -29.85 -58.35 -2.62
CA PRO A 30 -30.72 -57.18 -2.47
C PRO A 30 -29.95 -55.88 -2.75
N ASN A 31 -30.66 -54.89 -3.29
CA ASN A 31 -30.16 -53.54 -3.40
C ASN A 31 -29.95 -52.91 -2.02
N ARG A 32 -29.01 -52.00 -1.89
CA ARG A 32 -28.61 -51.37 -0.64
C ARG A 32 -28.65 -49.83 -0.78
N VAL A 33 -29.23 -49.20 0.19
CA VAL A 33 -29.18 -47.74 0.35
C VAL A 33 -28.30 -47.37 1.53
N ASN A 34 -27.34 -46.54 1.32
CA ASN A 34 -26.51 -45.96 2.37
C ASN A 34 -26.80 -44.48 2.51
N VAL A 35 -27.04 -44.02 3.72
CA VAL A 35 -27.21 -42.61 4.06
C VAL A 35 -26.21 -42.29 5.16
N SER A 36 -25.33 -41.34 4.95
CA SER A 36 -24.41 -40.89 5.96
C SER A 36 -24.43 -39.36 6.11
N VAL A 37 -24.27 -38.92 7.34
CA VAL A 37 -24.05 -37.51 7.66
C VAL A 37 -22.83 -37.45 8.57
N SER A 38 -21.84 -36.72 8.13
CA SER A 38 -20.60 -36.54 8.90
C SER A 38 -20.27 -35.08 9.07
N GLN A 39 -19.69 -34.75 10.20
CA GLN A 39 -19.19 -33.43 10.56
C GLN A 39 -17.72 -33.55 10.96
N SER A 40 -16.86 -32.87 10.25
CA SER A 40 -15.47 -32.73 10.65
C SER A 40 -15.40 -31.82 11.91
N LEU A 41 -14.81 -32.37 12.95
CA LEU A 41 -14.59 -31.62 14.20
C LEU A 41 -13.16 -31.07 14.19
N ASP A 42 -13.05 -29.78 13.83
CA ASP A 42 -11.81 -29.06 14.11
C ASP A 42 -11.63 -29.03 15.65
N TRP A 43 -10.51 -29.56 16.13
CA TRP A 43 -10.19 -29.44 17.54
C TRP A 43 -10.29 -27.97 17.94
N GLY A 44 -10.94 -27.67 19.08
CA GLY A 44 -11.11 -26.28 19.55
C GLY A 44 -9.80 -25.50 19.66
N VAL A 45 -8.67 -26.22 19.72
CA VAL A 45 -7.32 -25.67 19.66
C VAL A 45 -7.01 -25.08 18.27
N ILE A 46 -7.44 -25.71 17.17
CA ILE A 46 -7.22 -25.22 15.80
C ILE A 46 -8.05 -23.96 15.58
N THR A 47 -9.33 -24.00 15.92
CA THR A 47 -10.22 -22.81 15.85
C THR A 47 -9.70 -21.64 16.68
N GLY A 48 -9.19 -21.91 17.90
CA GLY A 48 -8.60 -20.88 18.75
C GLY A 48 -7.32 -20.27 18.15
N ARG A 49 -6.49 -21.07 17.46
CA ARG A 49 -5.29 -20.59 16.74
C ARG A 49 -5.64 -19.80 15.49
N LYS A 50 -6.62 -20.27 14.71
CA LYS A 50 -7.14 -19.54 13.54
C LYS A 50 -7.68 -18.15 13.94
N ARG A 51 -8.39 -18.04 15.08
CA ARG A 51 -8.83 -16.74 15.62
C ARG A 51 -7.68 -15.82 16.01
N LYS A 52 -6.60 -16.36 16.59
CA LYS A 52 -5.40 -15.57 16.90
C LYS A 52 -4.69 -15.11 15.64
N LEU A 53 -4.60 -15.96 14.64
CA LEU A 53 -4.05 -15.62 13.32
C LEU A 53 -4.88 -14.50 12.66
N ALA A 54 -6.22 -14.63 12.63
CA ALA A 54 -7.09 -13.61 12.09
C ALA A 54 -6.86 -12.24 12.76
N LYS A 55 -6.79 -12.22 14.11
CA LYS A 55 -6.50 -11.00 14.85
C LYS A 55 -5.11 -10.42 14.53
N ALA A 56 -4.10 -11.28 14.39
CA ALA A 56 -2.76 -10.84 14.02
C ALA A 56 -2.70 -10.32 12.57
N THR A 57 -3.51 -10.89 11.67
CA THR A 57 -3.66 -10.43 10.28
C THR A 57 -4.32 -9.05 10.23
N ASP A 58 -5.36 -8.82 11.02
CA ASP A 58 -6.01 -7.53 11.13
C ASP A 58 -5.04 -6.46 11.67
N GLN A 59 -4.30 -6.79 12.73
CA GLN A 59 -3.27 -5.89 13.29
C GLN A 59 -2.15 -5.58 12.29
N MET A 60 -1.73 -6.56 11.49
CA MET A 60 -0.75 -6.36 10.42
C MET A 60 -1.32 -5.45 9.32
N ALA A 61 -2.58 -5.61 8.95
CA ALA A 61 -3.24 -4.76 7.95
C ALA A 61 -3.32 -3.30 8.42
N ASP A 62 -3.72 -3.07 9.68
CA ASP A 62 -3.78 -1.72 10.28
C ASP A 62 -2.39 -1.06 10.35
N ALA A 63 -1.38 -1.81 10.79
CA ALA A 63 -0.01 -1.31 10.86
C ALA A 63 0.55 -1.01 9.46
N SER A 64 0.25 -1.84 8.47
CA SER A 64 0.66 -1.64 7.07
C SER A 64 -0.02 -0.41 6.45
N TYR A 65 -1.30 -0.19 6.77
CA TYR A 65 -2.01 1.02 6.37
C TYR A 65 -1.38 2.28 6.98
N ALA A 66 -1.05 2.25 8.27
CA ALA A 66 -0.38 3.37 8.95
C ALA A 66 1.00 3.68 8.33
N ALA A 67 1.77 2.64 7.98
CA ALA A 67 3.06 2.79 7.31
C ALA A 67 2.90 3.39 5.91
N LEU A 68 1.97 2.88 5.10
CA LEU A 68 1.68 3.42 3.76
C LEU A 68 1.22 4.87 3.83
N ARG A 69 0.31 5.19 4.75
CA ARG A 69 -0.14 6.57 4.98
C ARG A 69 1.02 7.49 5.31
N ARG A 70 1.95 7.06 6.17
CA ARG A 70 3.15 7.87 6.51
C ARG A 70 4.05 8.07 5.29
N THR A 71 4.26 7.04 4.46
CA THR A 71 5.05 7.16 3.24
C THR A 71 4.46 8.20 2.29
N ILE A 72 3.15 8.16 2.04
CA ILE A 72 2.47 9.12 1.16
C ILE A 72 2.57 10.54 1.73
N LEU A 73 2.39 10.72 3.05
CA LEU A 73 2.53 12.02 3.69
C LEU A 73 3.95 12.57 3.58
N THR A 74 4.97 11.74 3.80
CA THR A 74 6.37 12.13 3.66
C THR A 74 6.71 12.53 2.22
N GLU A 75 6.20 11.79 1.23
CA GLU A 75 6.35 12.13 -0.19
C GLU A 75 5.69 13.49 -0.50
N ALA A 76 4.49 13.72 0.02
CA ALA A 76 3.80 15.00 -0.14
C ALA A 76 4.56 16.17 0.53
N GLU A 77 5.10 15.96 1.74
CA GLU A 77 5.94 16.93 2.46
C GLU A 77 7.21 17.28 1.66
N GLN A 78 7.86 16.28 1.06
CA GLN A 78 9.03 16.48 0.20
C GLN A 78 8.69 17.28 -1.06
N LEU A 79 7.60 16.93 -1.75
CA LEU A 79 7.15 17.65 -2.93
C LEU A 79 6.73 19.09 -2.60
N LEU A 80 6.06 19.33 -1.46
CA LEU A 80 5.72 20.67 -1.00
C LEU A 80 6.97 21.50 -0.72
N THR A 81 7.97 20.91 -0.05
CA THR A 81 9.26 21.56 0.20
C THR A 81 9.94 21.95 -1.11
N GLN A 82 9.94 21.04 -2.09
CA GLN A 82 10.48 21.31 -3.41
C GLN A 82 9.69 22.40 -4.16
N ALA A 83 8.34 22.42 -4.02
CA ALA A 83 7.50 23.45 -4.63
C ALA A 83 7.82 24.86 -4.09
N VAL A 84 8.00 24.99 -2.75
CA VAL A 84 8.42 26.26 -2.11
C VAL A 84 9.77 26.72 -2.66
N TYR A 85 10.75 25.82 -2.78
CA TYR A 85 12.05 26.14 -3.38
C TYR A 85 11.90 26.61 -4.81
N LEU A 86 11.16 25.88 -5.65
CA LEU A 86 10.97 26.21 -7.07
C LEU A 86 10.19 27.52 -7.26
N ASN A 87 9.22 27.83 -6.40
CA ASN A 87 8.53 29.12 -6.40
C ASN A 87 9.52 30.28 -6.18
N LYS A 88 10.40 30.13 -5.18
CA LYS A 88 11.43 31.13 -4.92
C LYS A 88 12.41 31.23 -6.08
N LEU A 89 12.88 30.10 -6.59
CA LEU A 89 13.83 30.04 -7.73
C LEU A 89 13.24 30.69 -8.98
N CYS A 90 11.99 30.36 -9.35
CA CYS A 90 11.32 30.97 -10.50
C CYS A 90 11.18 32.48 -10.33
N SER A 91 10.84 32.97 -9.13
CA SER A 91 10.76 34.39 -8.84
C SER A 91 12.10 35.10 -9.07
N GLU A 92 13.21 34.53 -8.59
CA GLU A 92 14.55 35.11 -8.76
C GLU A 92 15.04 35.02 -10.23
N LEU A 93 14.79 33.89 -10.91
CA LEU A 93 15.14 33.72 -12.32
C LEU A 93 14.31 34.64 -13.22
N HIS A 94 13.03 34.87 -12.90
CA HIS A 94 12.20 35.82 -13.60
C HIS A 94 12.77 37.23 -13.51
N ARG A 95 13.11 37.68 -12.30
CA ARG A 95 13.75 38.99 -12.07
C ARG A 95 15.05 39.10 -12.87
N ARG A 96 15.88 38.05 -12.86
CA ARG A 96 17.15 38.00 -13.59
C ARG A 96 16.94 38.06 -15.12
N SER A 97 15.95 37.35 -15.65
CA SER A 97 15.60 37.37 -17.06
C SER A 97 15.14 38.76 -17.50
N VAL A 98 14.29 39.42 -16.72
CA VAL A 98 13.84 40.79 -17.01
C VAL A 98 15.04 41.77 -17.03
N GLN A 99 15.93 41.68 -16.06
CA GLN A 99 17.13 42.52 -16.03
C GLN A 99 18.07 42.28 -17.23
N ALA A 100 18.28 40.99 -17.58
CA ALA A 100 19.10 40.62 -18.72
C ALA A 100 18.53 41.12 -20.06
N ASN A 101 17.21 41.02 -20.24
CA ASN A 101 16.54 41.55 -21.41
C ASN A 101 16.60 43.10 -21.51
N ALA A 102 16.41 43.79 -20.35
CA ALA A 102 16.56 45.24 -20.31
C ALA A 102 17.97 45.69 -20.68
N LEU A 103 18.99 44.96 -20.19
CA LEU A 103 20.39 45.21 -20.53
C LEU A 103 20.65 44.98 -22.02
N ALA A 104 20.15 43.88 -22.62
CA ALA A 104 20.26 43.59 -24.03
C ALA A 104 19.65 44.69 -24.91
N ALA A 105 18.48 45.20 -24.55
CA ALA A 105 17.82 46.30 -25.22
C ALA A 105 18.64 47.63 -25.13
N ALA A 106 19.27 47.89 -23.97
CA ALA A 106 20.14 49.04 -23.80
C ALA A 106 21.41 48.98 -24.68
N TYR A 107 22.00 47.77 -24.78
CA TYR A 107 23.17 47.55 -25.67
C TYR A 107 22.77 47.65 -27.16
N GLU A 108 21.61 47.19 -27.56
CA GLU A 108 21.12 47.39 -28.93
C GLU A 108 20.99 48.87 -29.29
N ARG A 109 20.46 49.69 -28.39
CA ARG A 109 20.37 51.15 -28.60
C ARG A 109 21.76 51.76 -28.80
N LYS A 110 22.70 51.46 -27.89
CA LYS A 110 24.08 51.95 -28.01
C LYS A 110 24.79 51.48 -29.28
N PHE A 111 24.50 50.28 -29.74
CA PHE A 111 25.02 49.80 -31.02
C PHE A 111 24.47 50.60 -32.20
N SER A 112 23.18 50.94 -32.19
CA SER A 112 22.58 51.79 -33.22
C SER A 112 23.12 53.23 -33.21
N GLU A 113 23.61 53.70 -32.04
CA GLU A 113 24.28 54.98 -31.87
C GLU A 113 25.78 54.95 -32.27
N GLY A 114 26.33 53.74 -32.51
CA GLY A 114 27.73 53.54 -32.90
C GLY A 114 28.72 53.45 -31.74
N ASP A 115 28.23 53.42 -30.48
CA ASP A 115 29.06 53.49 -29.29
C ASP A 115 29.74 52.15 -28.91
N ILE A 116 29.19 51.03 -29.38
CA ILE A 116 29.67 49.68 -29.05
C ILE A 116 29.74 48.77 -30.26
N ASN A 117 30.49 47.70 -30.15
CA ASN A 117 30.68 46.75 -31.26
C ASN A 117 29.61 45.60 -31.19
N ARG A 118 29.45 44.93 -32.35
CA ARG A 118 28.47 43.84 -32.49
C ARG A 118 28.76 42.62 -31.59
N LEU A 119 30.02 42.40 -31.24
CA LEU A 119 30.41 41.30 -30.35
C LEU A 119 29.85 41.50 -28.95
N GLU A 120 29.86 42.73 -28.46
CA GLU A 120 29.31 43.05 -27.11
C GLU A 120 27.81 42.87 -27.09
N VAL A 121 27.08 43.31 -28.10
CA VAL A 121 25.63 43.05 -28.23
C VAL A 121 25.34 41.56 -28.22
N ASN A 122 26.10 40.78 -29.01
CA ASN A 122 25.88 39.35 -29.10
C ASN A 122 26.12 38.64 -27.75
N LYS A 123 27.13 39.04 -26.96
CA LYS A 123 27.39 38.51 -25.61
C LYS A 123 26.24 38.78 -24.67
N VAL A 124 25.69 40.01 -24.66
CA VAL A 124 24.58 40.36 -23.77
C VAL A 124 23.30 39.65 -24.21
N LYS A 125 23.03 39.52 -25.51
CA LYS A 125 21.90 38.72 -26.00
C LYS A 125 22.01 37.25 -25.65
N LEU A 126 23.22 36.67 -25.74
CA LEU A 126 23.44 35.31 -25.30
C LEU A 126 23.14 35.14 -23.79
N ASN A 127 23.60 36.08 -22.94
CA ASN A 127 23.29 36.05 -21.52
C ASN A 127 21.78 36.16 -21.24
N ALA A 128 21.06 37.00 -22.00
CA ALA A 128 19.59 37.09 -21.86
C ALA A 128 18.91 35.78 -22.26
N SER A 129 19.37 35.13 -23.34
CA SER A 129 18.83 33.83 -23.76
C SER A 129 19.12 32.73 -22.73
N VAL A 130 20.32 32.70 -22.13
CA VAL A 130 20.65 31.76 -21.04
C VAL A 130 19.79 32.00 -19.82
N ALA A 131 19.56 33.25 -19.42
CA ALA A 131 18.69 33.58 -18.28
C ALA A 131 17.23 33.15 -18.53
N LEU A 132 16.74 33.34 -19.75
CA LEU A 132 15.39 32.91 -20.14
C LEU A 132 15.28 31.36 -20.13
N ALA A 133 16.26 30.67 -20.70
CA ALA A 133 16.27 29.20 -20.68
C ALA A 133 16.30 28.62 -19.26
N ALA A 134 17.06 29.23 -18.34
CA ALA A 134 17.09 28.84 -16.95
C ALA A 134 15.71 29.03 -16.25
N LEU A 135 15.01 30.13 -16.56
CA LEU A 135 13.65 30.35 -16.06
C LEU A 135 12.68 29.28 -16.58
N GLN A 136 12.67 29.04 -17.88
CA GLN A 136 11.77 28.04 -18.50
C GLN A 136 12.00 26.63 -17.93
N LYS A 137 13.27 26.26 -17.67
CA LYS A 137 13.59 25.01 -17.02
C LYS A 137 13.00 24.93 -15.60
N ALA A 138 13.19 25.96 -14.79
CA ALA A 138 12.65 25.99 -13.43
C ALA A 138 11.11 25.98 -13.39
N GLU A 139 10.47 26.65 -14.35
CA GLU A 139 9.01 26.62 -14.50
C GLU A 139 8.49 25.22 -14.89
N ALA A 140 9.21 24.52 -15.77
CA ALA A 140 8.86 23.15 -16.15
C ALA A 140 8.98 22.20 -14.93
N GLU A 141 10.07 22.30 -14.18
CA GLU A 141 10.27 21.52 -12.93
C GLU A 141 9.17 21.82 -11.88
N ARG A 142 8.80 23.09 -11.71
CA ARG A 142 7.71 23.48 -10.83
C ARG A 142 6.36 22.87 -11.25
N ASN A 143 6.08 22.87 -12.55
CA ASN A 143 4.85 22.28 -13.08
C ASN A 143 4.83 20.75 -12.84
N GLU A 144 5.96 20.08 -13.03
CA GLU A 144 6.09 18.63 -12.73
C GLU A 144 5.78 18.31 -11.26
N VAL A 145 6.39 19.07 -10.34
CA VAL A 145 6.12 18.91 -8.89
C VAL A 145 4.65 19.15 -8.56
N THR A 146 4.05 20.18 -9.15
CA THR A 146 2.62 20.49 -8.97
C THR A 146 1.72 19.36 -9.47
N LEU A 147 2.04 18.77 -10.62
CA LEU A 147 1.30 17.61 -11.16
C LEU A 147 1.46 16.36 -10.27
N ASN A 148 2.63 16.13 -9.69
CA ASN A 148 2.85 15.02 -8.77
C ASN A 148 2.06 15.22 -7.45
N LEU A 149 2.04 16.43 -6.91
CA LEU A 149 1.17 16.78 -5.77
C LEU A 149 -0.31 16.57 -6.09
N GLN A 150 -0.75 16.98 -7.28
CA GLN A 150 -2.13 16.77 -7.73
C GLN A 150 -2.49 15.28 -7.80
N LYS A 151 -1.57 14.41 -8.28
CA LYS A 151 -1.79 12.94 -8.28
C LYS A 151 -1.99 12.40 -6.88
N LEU A 152 -1.16 12.82 -5.92
CA LEU A 152 -1.30 12.41 -4.52
C LEU A 152 -2.60 12.90 -3.88
N ASN A 153 -3.14 14.02 -4.36
CA ASN A 153 -4.42 14.60 -3.90
C ASN A 153 -5.63 14.07 -4.68
N GLY A 154 -5.53 12.89 -5.28
CA GLY A 154 -6.67 12.29 -6.01
C GLY A 154 -7.06 13.04 -7.28
N GLY A 155 -6.14 13.77 -7.91
CA GLY A 155 -6.38 14.55 -9.13
C GLY A 155 -6.89 15.98 -8.89
N MET A 156 -7.17 16.37 -7.65
CA MET A 156 -7.60 17.73 -7.33
C MET A 156 -6.41 18.70 -7.35
N PRO A 157 -6.54 19.89 -7.96
CA PRO A 157 -5.46 20.86 -8.05
C PRO A 157 -5.04 21.36 -6.67
N ILE A 158 -3.73 21.52 -6.48
CA ILE A 158 -3.12 22.09 -5.28
C ILE A 158 -2.42 23.38 -5.68
N TYR A 159 -2.66 24.46 -4.93
CA TYR A 159 -2.03 25.74 -5.13
C TYR A 159 -1.07 26.02 -3.96
N CYS A 160 0.22 25.94 -4.23
CA CYS A 160 1.28 26.31 -3.30
C CYS A 160 1.96 27.58 -3.84
N THR A 161 1.79 28.70 -3.14
CA THR A 161 2.38 30.00 -3.51
C THR A 161 3.51 30.42 -2.58
N ASP A 162 3.77 29.65 -1.54
CA ASP A 162 4.80 29.95 -0.54
C ASP A 162 6.19 29.94 -1.16
N THR A 163 7.01 30.88 -0.71
CA THR A 163 8.40 31.08 -1.13
C THR A 163 9.41 31.02 0.02
N LEU A 164 8.91 30.80 1.24
CA LEU A 164 9.69 30.72 2.46
C LEU A 164 9.34 29.46 3.22
N TYR A 165 10.33 28.84 3.83
CA TYR A 165 10.14 27.72 4.74
C TYR A 165 9.79 28.22 6.14
N ALA A 166 8.92 27.50 6.84
CA ALA A 166 8.77 27.67 8.27
C ALA A 166 10.07 27.19 8.95
N ALA A 167 10.60 28.02 9.85
CA ALA A 167 11.78 27.64 10.63
C ALA A 167 11.32 26.77 11.81
N ASP A 168 11.48 25.44 11.68
CA ASP A 168 11.28 24.52 12.78
C ASP A 168 12.59 24.19 13.47
N SER A 169 12.57 24.09 14.79
CA SER A 169 13.71 23.59 15.56
C SER A 169 13.79 22.08 15.40
N LEU A 170 14.98 21.57 15.07
CA LEU A 170 15.22 20.13 15.02
C LEU A 170 15.08 19.54 16.44
N PRO A 171 14.30 18.47 16.60
CA PRO A 171 14.22 17.76 17.87
C PRO A 171 15.55 17.10 18.22
N ASP A 172 15.73 16.75 19.50
CA ASP A 172 16.92 16.05 19.97
C ASP A 172 17.13 14.73 19.22
N ILE A 173 18.37 14.49 18.77
CA ILE A 173 18.74 13.29 17.99
C ILE A 173 18.42 12.01 18.75
N GLN A 174 18.59 12.00 20.07
CA GLN A 174 18.33 10.83 20.90
C GLN A 174 16.84 10.45 20.87
N ARG A 175 15.95 11.43 21.00
CA ARG A 175 14.49 11.23 20.87
C ARG A 175 14.08 10.79 19.48
N MET A 176 14.73 11.32 18.44
CA MET A 176 14.48 10.89 17.07
C MET A 176 14.86 9.42 16.87
N LEU A 177 15.98 8.98 17.44
CA LEU A 177 16.45 7.60 17.34
C LEU A 177 15.51 6.64 18.10
N GLU A 178 15.08 6.98 19.30
CA GLU A 178 14.11 6.20 20.08
C GLU A 178 12.78 6.04 19.31
N TYR A 179 12.26 7.14 18.77
CA TYR A 179 11.06 7.10 17.94
C TYR A 179 11.26 6.21 16.71
N ALA A 180 12.37 6.35 15.99
CA ALA A 180 12.67 5.59 14.78
C ALA A 180 12.79 4.08 15.06
N THR A 181 13.32 3.68 16.20
CA THR A 181 13.52 2.26 16.54
C THR A 181 12.28 1.59 17.11
N GLU A 182 11.40 2.32 17.79
CA GLU A 182 10.26 1.75 18.51
C GLU A 182 8.90 2.07 17.88
N GLN A 183 8.71 3.31 17.46
CA GLN A 183 7.40 3.84 17.10
C GLN A 183 7.25 4.15 15.60
N HIS A 184 8.34 4.05 14.82
CA HIS A 184 8.23 4.32 13.39
C HIS A 184 7.21 3.35 12.74
N PRO A 185 6.23 3.84 11.97
CA PRO A 185 5.14 3.01 11.44
C PRO A 185 5.62 1.79 10.64
N GLU A 186 6.75 1.91 9.93
CA GLU A 186 7.31 0.80 9.18
C GLU A 186 7.88 -0.29 10.10
N VAL A 187 8.53 0.09 11.22
CA VAL A 187 9.02 -0.87 12.22
C VAL A 187 7.86 -1.58 12.88
N VAL A 188 6.81 -0.85 13.24
CA VAL A 188 5.57 -1.42 13.81
C VAL A 188 4.93 -2.40 12.81
N ALA A 189 4.84 -2.04 11.53
CA ALA A 189 4.32 -2.92 10.49
C ALA A 189 5.14 -4.21 10.33
N ARG A 190 6.48 -4.13 10.37
CA ARG A 190 7.36 -5.31 10.32
C ARG A 190 7.21 -6.20 11.56
N LYS A 191 7.08 -5.61 12.77
CA LYS A 191 6.80 -6.36 14.01
C LYS A 191 5.43 -7.06 13.95
N ALA A 192 4.40 -6.39 13.43
CA ALA A 192 3.08 -6.98 13.23
C ALA A 192 3.11 -8.14 12.20
N ALA A 193 3.83 -7.98 11.09
CA ALA A 193 4.03 -9.03 10.10
C ALA A 193 4.76 -10.26 10.70
N LEU A 194 5.77 -10.04 11.54
CA LEU A 194 6.45 -11.13 12.25
C LEU A 194 5.47 -11.88 13.18
N THR A 195 4.64 -11.17 13.91
CA THR A 195 3.61 -11.76 14.77
C THR A 195 2.62 -12.60 13.97
N GLN A 196 2.11 -12.06 12.86
CA GLN A 196 1.20 -12.77 11.95
C GLN A 196 1.84 -14.05 11.41
N ARG A 197 3.12 -13.99 10.97
CA ARG A 197 3.84 -15.18 10.48
C ARG A 197 4.06 -16.22 11.60
N THR A 198 4.28 -15.79 12.82
CA THR A 198 4.42 -16.68 13.98
C THR A 198 3.10 -17.39 14.28
N GLU A 199 1.98 -16.69 14.25
CA GLU A 199 0.66 -17.32 14.46
C GLU A 199 0.30 -18.24 13.28
N GLN A 200 0.65 -17.87 12.03
CA GLN A 200 0.50 -18.76 10.87
C GLN A 200 1.25 -20.07 11.06
N LEU A 201 2.51 -20.03 11.50
CA LEU A 201 3.30 -21.22 11.79
C LEU A 201 2.63 -22.11 12.86
N ARG A 202 2.01 -21.48 13.89
CA ARG A 202 1.28 -22.20 14.94
C ARG A 202 0.03 -22.89 14.40
N VAL A 203 -0.69 -22.27 13.48
CA VAL A 203 -1.84 -22.89 12.78
C VAL A 203 -1.37 -24.07 11.95
N THR A 204 -0.39 -23.89 11.07
CA THR A 204 0.16 -24.97 10.21
C THR A 204 0.66 -26.17 11.04
N LYS A 205 1.32 -25.92 12.18
CA LYS A 205 1.72 -26.98 13.09
C LYS A 205 0.53 -27.72 13.72
N SER A 206 -0.63 -27.05 13.91
CA SER A 206 -1.82 -27.70 14.41
C SER A 206 -2.58 -28.49 13.37
N GLU A 207 -2.49 -28.10 12.11
CA GLU A 207 -3.10 -28.80 10.97
C GLU A 207 -2.37 -30.13 10.64
N ALA A 208 -1.15 -30.30 11.13
CA ALA A 208 -0.42 -31.58 11.02
C ALA A 208 -1.01 -32.70 11.94
N TRP A 209 -1.94 -32.37 12.83
CA TRP A 209 -2.65 -33.35 13.66
C TRP A 209 -3.79 -33.99 12.86
N PRO A 210 -4.11 -35.28 13.10
CA PRO A 210 -5.20 -35.95 12.40
C PRO A 210 -6.54 -35.26 12.69
N THR A 211 -7.33 -35.05 11.64
CA THR A 211 -8.71 -34.55 11.74
C THR A 211 -9.62 -35.68 12.23
N LEU A 212 -10.47 -35.39 13.20
CA LEU A 212 -11.53 -36.29 13.63
C LEU A 212 -12.85 -35.83 12.99
N SER A 213 -13.56 -36.81 12.39
CA SER A 213 -14.93 -36.60 11.93
C SER A 213 -15.87 -37.46 12.75
N VAL A 214 -16.98 -36.89 13.17
CA VAL A 214 -18.06 -37.65 13.81
C VAL A 214 -19.24 -37.66 12.87
N GLY A 215 -19.77 -38.84 12.62
CA GLY A 215 -20.87 -39.02 11.71
C GLY A 215 -21.86 -40.06 12.19
N PHE A 216 -22.99 -40.07 11.55
CA PHE A 216 -23.99 -41.12 11.65
C PHE A 216 -24.17 -41.74 10.26
N SER A 217 -24.13 -43.08 10.19
CA SER A 217 -24.39 -43.81 8.97
C SER A 217 -25.55 -44.78 9.17
N GLY A 218 -26.43 -44.84 8.19
CA GLY A 218 -27.54 -45.78 8.12
C GLY A 218 -27.48 -46.57 6.80
N GLU A 219 -27.58 -47.92 6.92
CA GLU A 219 -27.62 -48.81 5.80
C GLU A 219 -28.97 -49.56 5.79
N TYR A 220 -29.66 -49.58 4.63
CA TYR A 220 -30.94 -50.22 4.43
C TYR A 220 -30.78 -51.30 3.36
N VAL A 221 -31.04 -52.53 3.74
CA VAL A 221 -30.95 -53.70 2.86
C VAL A 221 -32.24 -54.49 2.99
N LYS A 222 -33.14 -54.45 2.00
CA LYS A 222 -34.42 -55.15 1.93
C LYS A 222 -35.22 -55.11 3.27
N ASP A 223 -35.04 -56.11 4.16
CA ASP A 223 -35.77 -56.20 5.43
C ASP A 223 -34.90 -55.91 6.69
N SER A 224 -33.67 -55.42 6.46
CA SER A 224 -32.71 -55.16 7.51
C SER A 224 -32.23 -53.70 7.54
N ARG A 225 -32.08 -53.12 8.74
CA ARG A 225 -31.57 -51.76 8.92
C ARG A 225 -30.35 -51.83 9.84
N TYR A 226 -29.27 -51.19 9.38
CA TYR A 226 -28.08 -51.00 10.20
C TYR A 226 -27.87 -49.51 10.41
N SER A 227 -27.58 -49.10 11.63
CA SER A 227 -27.25 -47.71 11.91
C SER A 227 -26.15 -47.68 12.95
N GLY A 228 -25.22 -46.74 12.79
CA GLY A 228 -24.07 -46.62 13.66
C GLY A 228 -23.46 -45.25 13.64
N LEU A 229 -22.65 -44.98 14.65
CA LEU A 229 -21.79 -43.82 14.69
C LEU A 229 -20.48 -44.14 13.99
N THR A 230 -20.02 -43.21 13.16
CA THR A 230 -18.71 -43.26 12.50
C THR A 230 -17.78 -42.24 13.13
N LEU A 231 -16.55 -42.63 13.38
CA LEU A 231 -15.47 -41.81 13.96
C LEU A 231 -14.29 -41.78 13.03
#